data_bd7adec0b926ff11f93e770c8e768c30
#
_entry.id   bd7adec0b926ff11f93e770c8e768c30
#
_cell.length_a   1.000
_cell.length_b   1.000
_cell.length_c   1.000
_cell.angle_alpha   90.00
_cell.angle_beta   90.00
_cell.angle_gamma   90.00
#
_symmetry.space_group_name_H-M   'P 1'
#
loop_
_entity.id
_entity.type
_entity.pdbx_description
1 polymer ?
#
loop_
_entity_poly.entity_id
_entity_poly.type
_entity_poly.pdbx_seq_one_letter_code
_entity_poly.pdbx_strand_id
1 'polypeptide(L)'
;GKSPLLHLFGALGRPTSGGVFLGGRDISEVNGDQLARMRNVGVGFVFQFHHLLREFTALENVMMPCLIAGRQRKASEARAQELLTLVGLGERMSHRSSQLSGGEQQRVAVARALSAEPPLLLADEPSGNLDTQTSEELHNLLFHLQESQRLGMVLVTHNPELAGRADRILELKDGRLHESGRA
;
A
#
# COMPACT_ATOMS: atom_id res chain seq x y z
N GLY A 1 8.00 -16.75 2.30
CA GLY A 1 9.17 -16.00 1.87
C GLY A 1 8.86 -14.62 1.26
N LYS A 2 7.78 -14.45 0.47
CA LYS A 2 7.51 -13.20 -0.27
C LYS A 2 7.11 -12.05 0.65
N SER A 3 6.15 -12.24 1.55
CA SER A 3 5.69 -11.20 2.49
C SER A 3 6.80 -10.68 3.42
N PRO A 4 7.66 -11.54 4.03
CA PRO A 4 8.82 -11.06 4.77
C PRO A 4 9.77 -10.18 3.95
N LEU A 5 9.97 -10.48 2.67
CA LEU A 5 10.79 -9.65 1.78
C LEU A 5 10.15 -8.27 1.55
N LEU A 6 8.83 -8.24 1.32
CA LEU A 6 8.09 -6.99 1.17
C LEU A 6 8.16 -6.15 2.45
N HIS A 7 8.11 -6.78 3.63
CA HIS A 7 8.28 -6.10 4.92
C HIS A 7 9.67 -5.46 5.06
N LEU A 8 10.73 -6.11 4.55
CA LEU A 8 12.07 -5.52 4.53
C LEU A 8 12.12 -4.31 3.59
N PHE A 9 11.55 -4.40 2.39
CA PHE A 9 11.48 -3.27 1.45
C PHE A 9 10.75 -2.07 2.03
N GLY A 10 9.72 -2.32 2.83
CA GLY A 10 8.95 -1.29 3.51
C GLY A 10 9.52 -0.87 4.87
N ALA A 11 10.72 -1.32 5.23
CA ALA A 11 11.34 -1.01 6.52
C ALA A 11 10.46 -1.34 7.74
N LEU A 12 9.65 -2.41 7.65
CA LEU A 12 8.88 -2.97 8.77
C LEU A 12 9.72 -3.92 9.63
N GLY A 13 10.89 -4.34 9.12
CA GLY A 13 11.88 -5.16 9.81
C GLY A 13 13.29 -4.76 9.41
N ARG A 14 14.28 -5.27 10.12
CA ARG A 14 15.69 -5.09 9.77
C ARG A 14 16.24 -6.39 9.20
N PRO A 15 17.12 -6.35 8.17
CA PRO A 15 17.75 -7.55 7.65
C PRO A 15 18.75 -8.12 8.67
N THR A 16 18.96 -9.43 8.66
CA THR A 16 19.99 -10.10 9.48
C THR A 16 21.40 -9.76 8.98
N SER A 17 21.54 -9.55 7.67
CA SER A 17 22.79 -9.13 7.02
C SER A 17 22.46 -8.36 5.74
N GLY A 18 23.43 -7.61 5.23
CA GLY A 18 23.23 -6.70 4.10
C GLY A 18 22.57 -5.38 4.53
N GLY A 19 22.11 -4.57 3.57
CA GLY A 19 21.51 -3.26 3.80
C GLY A 19 20.19 -3.09 3.06
N VAL A 20 19.32 -2.27 3.63
CA VAL A 20 18.08 -1.79 2.99
C VAL A 20 18.13 -0.27 2.99
N PHE A 21 17.88 0.31 1.82
CA PHE A 21 17.93 1.76 1.62
C PHE A 21 16.52 2.26 1.29
N LEU A 22 16.03 3.22 2.06
CA LEU A 22 14.77 3.90 1.83
C LEU A 22 15.05 5.38 1.53
N GLY A 23 14.69 5.83 0.32
CA GLY A 23 15.00 7.20 -0.13
C GLY A 23 16.50 7.52 -0.11
N GLY A 24 17.35 6.54 -0.41
CA GLY A 24 18.80 6.67 -0.43
C GLY A 24 19.48 6.62 0.95
N ARG A 25 18.74 6.42 2.03
CA ARG A 25 19.27 6.29 3.39
C ARG A 25 19.24 4.84 3.85
N ASP A 26 20.34 4.36 4.44
CA ASP A 26 20.38 3.05 5.08
C ASP A 26 19.51 3.06 6.34
N ILE A 27 18.54 2.12 6.40
CA ILE A 27 17.62 2.00 7.55
C ILE A 27 18.32 1.54 8.83
N SER A 28 19.54 0.98 8.72
CA SER A 28 20.33 0.58 9.90
C SER A 28 20.89 1.77 10.67
N GLU A 29 21.09 2.91 10.00
CA GLU A 29 21.70 4.13 10.56
C GLU A 29 20.69 5.06 11.24
N VAL A 30 19.38 4.75 11.14
CA VAL A 30 18.32 5.61 11.71
C VAL A 30 17.68 4.97 12.94
N ASN A 31 17.28 5.80 13.91
CA ASN A 31 16.54 5.33 15.08
C ASN A 31 15.08 4.98 14.73
N GLY A 32 14.37 4.35 15.67
CA GLY A 32 13.01 3.86 15.45
C GLY A 32 12.01 4.95 15.04
N ASP A 33 12.08 6.13 15.66
CA ASP A 33 11.17 7.24 15.38
C ASP A 33 11.43 7.85 13.99
N GLN A 34 12.70 8.00 13.63
CA GLN A 34 13.09 8.45 12.30
C GLN A 34 12.64 7.45 11.24
N LEU A 35 12.84 6.15 11.48
CA LEU A 35 12.41 5.08 10.57
C LEU A 35 10.88 5.07 10.40
N ALA A 36 10.13 5.25 11.49
CA ALA A 36 8.67 5.34 11.43
C ALA A 36 8.20 6.54 10.58
N ARG A 37 8.84 7.71 10.74
CA ARG A 37 8.56 8.89 9.91
C ARG A 37 8.92 8.67 8.44
N MET A 38 10.11 8.13 8.17
CA MET A 38 10.55 7.81 6.80
C MET A 38 9.59 6.84 6.13
N ARG A 39 9.16 5.80 6.83
CA ARG A 39 8.18 4.83 6.34
C ARG A 39 6.83 5.48 6.05
N ASN A 40 6.32 6.31 6.96
CA ASN A 40 5.01 6.93 6.82
C ASN A 40 4.90 7.83 5.57
N VAL A 41 5.97 8.52 5.19
CA VAL A 41 5.97 9.40 4.00
C VAL A 41 6.60 8.74 2.77
N GLY A 42 7.39 7.70 2.94
CA GLY A 42 8.14 7.06 1.85
C GLY A 42 7.44 5.84 1.26
N VAL A 43 6.54 5.20 2.01
CA VAL A 43 5.96 3.91 1.60
C VAL A 43 4.48 3.83 1.95
N GLY A 44 3.66 3.54 0.95
CA GLY A 44 2.28 3.11 1.15
C GLY A 44 2.21 1.58 1.21
N PHE A 45 1.38 1.05 2.11
CA PHE A 45 1.16 -0.39 2.23
C PHE A 45 -0.28 -0.78 1.98
N VAL A 46 -0.45 -1.81 1.14
CA VAL A 46 -1.72 -2.52 0.94
C VAL A 46 -1.49 -3.99 1.23
N PHE A 47 -2.20 -4.54 2.19
CA PHE A 47 -2.11 -5.94 2.60
C PHE A 47 -3.34 -6.74 2.15
N GLN A 48 -3.22 -8.05 2.12
CA GLN A 48 -4.33 -8.97 1.88
C GLN A 48 -5.47 -8.78 2.90
N PHE A 49 -5.11 -8.55 4.17
CA PHE A 49 -6.04 -8.10 5.20
C PHE A 49 -5.93 -6.58 5.33
N HIS A 50 -7.04 -5.87 5.21
CA HIS A 50 -7.10 -4.42 5.10
C HIS A 50 -6.51 -3.66 6.30
N HIS A 51 -6.47 -4.29 7.49
CA HIS A 51 -5.98 -3.71 8.75
C HIS A 51 -6.55 -2.30 9.01
N LEU A 52 -7.85 -2.10 8.70
CA LEU A 52 -8.52 -0.86 9.02
C LEU A 52 -8.77 -0.76 10.52
N LEU A 53 -8.68 0.44 11.05
CA LEU A 53 -9.04 0.75 12.42
C LEU A 53 -10.57 0.68 12.53
N ARG A 54 -11.07 -0.32 13.26
CA ARG A 54 -12.50 -0.69 13.27
C ARG A 54 -13.41 0.40 13.83
N GLU A 55 -12.92 1.16 14.79
CA GLU A 55 -13.65 2.24 15.45
C GLU A 55 -13.74 3.52 14.62
N PHE A 56 -12.89 3.62 13.57
CA PHE A 56 -12.79 4.78 12.70
C PHE A 56 -13.66 4.60 11.45
N THR A 57 -14.15 5.72 10.92
CA THR A 57 -14.79 5.80 9.61
C THR A 57 -13.78 5.57 8.48
N ALA A 58 -14.26 5.40 7.24
CA ALA A 58 -13.41 5.36 6.06
C ALA A 58 -12.56 6.63 5.96
N LEU A 59 -13.18 7.79 6.14
CA LEU A 59 -12.51 9.09 6.12
C LEU A 59 -11.38 9.16 7.16
N GLU A 60 -11.66 8.80 8.41
CA GLU A 60 -10.66 8.84 9.48
C GLU A 60 -9.51 7.86 9.26
N ASN A 61 -9.80 6.66 8.74
CA ASN A 61 -8.75 5.70 8.35
C ASN A 61 -7.79 6.29 7.32
N VAL A 62 -8.33 6.96 6.29
CA VAL A 62 -7.51 7.56 5.22
C VAL A 62 -6.76 8.81 5.70
N MET A 63 -7.32 9.58 6.63
CA MET A 63 -6.66 10.75 7.23
C MET A 63 -5.43 10.37 8.08
N MET A 64 -5.42 9.19 8.70
CA MET A 64 -4.46 8.81 9.74
C MET A 64 -2.99 9.00 9.35
N PRO A 65 -2.49 8.52 8.17
CA PRO A 65 -1.09 8.73 7.80
C PRO A 65 -0.69 10.20 7.66
N CYS A 66 -1.60 11.05 7.16
CA CYS A 66 -1.37 12.49 7.07
C CYS A 66 -1.24 13.15 8.46
N LEU A 67 -2.10 12.75 9.39
CA LEU A 67 -2.06 13.25 10.77
C LEU A 67 -0.77 12.81 11.48
N ILE A 68 -0.35 11.55 11.29
CA ILE A 68 0.93 11.03 11.81
C ILE A 68 2.12 11.80 11.22
N ALA A 69 2.03 12.22 9.94
CA ALA A 69 3.04 13.06 9.29
C ALA A 69 3.05 14.51 9.83
N GLY A 70 2.13 14.86 10.73
CA GLY A 70 2.01 16.21 11.31
C GLY A 70 1.28 17.22 10.41
N ARG A 71 0.57 16.76 9.36
CA ARG A 71 -0.24 17.64 8.51
C ARG A 71 -1.44 18.17 9.28
N GLN A 72 -1.87 19.39 8.95
CA GLN A 72 -3.07 20.00 9.55
C GLN A 72 -4.31 19.14 9.27
N ARG A 73 -5.21 19.03 10.26
CA ARG A 73 -6.43 18.22 10.17
C ARG A 73 -7.27 18.54 8.94
N LYS A 74 -7.50 19.85 8.65
CA LYS A 74 -8.29 20.29 7.50
C LYS A 74 -7.68 19.85 6.16
N ALA A 75 -6.35 19.92 6.02
CA ALA A 75 -5.66 19.46 4.82
C ALA A 75 -5.70 17.93 4.70
N SER A 76 -5.56 17.21 5.82
CA SER A 76 -5.66 15.74 5.87
C SER A 76 -7.06 15.27 5.49
N GLU A 77 -8.10 15.95 5.94
CA GLU A 77 -9.50 15.67 5.62
C GLU A 77 -9.78 15.89 4.13
N ALA A 78 -9.37 17.03 3.57
CA ALA A 78 -9.56 17.33 2.15
C ALA A 78 -8.86 16.25 1.26
N ARG A 79 -7.62 15.89 1.61
CA ARG A 79 -6.89 14.83 0.90
C ARG A 79 -7.57 13.47 1.00
N ALA A 80 -8.09 13.12 2.17
CA ALA A 80 -8.81 11.86 2.37
C ALA A 80 -10.12 11.81 1.58
N GLN A 81 -10.87 12.91 1.52
CA GLN A 81 -12.09 13.03 0.70
C GLN A 81 -11.80 12.85 -0.79
N GLU A 82 -10.73 13.50 -1.29
CA GLU A 82 -10.27 13.36 -2.67
C GLU A 82 -9.96 11.90 -3.00
N LEU A 83 -9.16 11.23 -2.15
CA LEU A 83 -8.77 9.83 -2.36
C LEU A 83 -9.95 8.86 -2.26
N LEU A 84 -10.85 9.05 -1.31
CA LEU A 84 -12.06 8.22 -1.21
C LEU A 84 -12.97 8.39 -2.43
N THR A 85 -13.09 9.59 -2.96
CA THR A 85 -13.80 9.83 -4.22
C THR A 85 -13.11 9.12 -5.38
N LEU A 86 -11.79 9.23 -5.46
CA LEU A 86 -10.98 8.59 -6.51
C LEU A 86 -11.11 7.06 -6.53
N VAL A 87 -11.22 6.43 -5.35
CA VAL A 87 -11.44 4.97 -5.24
C VAL A 87 -12.92 4.57 -5.30
N GLY A 88 -13.83 5.50 -5.63
CA GLY A 88 -15.27 5.24 -5.78
C GLY A 88 -16.05 5.12 -4.48
N LEU A 89 -15.56 5.71 -3.38
CA LEU A 89 -16.17 5.63 -2.05
C LEU A 89 -16.62 7.00 -1.50
N GLY A 90 -16.90 7.97 -2.38
CA GLY A 90 -17.37 9.31 -1.98
C GLY A 90 -18.59 9.30 -1.05
N GLU A 91 -19.57 8.43 -1.33
CA GLU A 91 -20.78 8.28 -0.53
C GLU A 91 -20.60 7.39 0.71
N ARG A 92 -19.41 6.83 0.93
CA ARG A 92 -19.10 5.90 2.03
C ARG A 92 -18.16 6.48 3.08
N MET A 93 -17.80 7.75 3.00
CA MET A 93 -16.79 8.39 3.85
C MET A 93 -17.08 8.27 5.35
N SER A 94 -18.34 8.36 5.75
CA SER A 94 -18.79 8.26 7.15
C SER A 94 -19.01 6.82 7.65
N HIS A 95 -18.91 5.81 6.77
CA HIS A 95 -19.11 4.42 7.14
C HIS A 95 -17.92 3.87 7.92
N ARG A 96 -18.18 3.07 8.96
CA ARG A 96 -17.17 2.29 9.66
C ARG A 96 -16.82 1.03 8.86
N SER A 97 -15.67 0.41 9.15
CA SER A 97 -15.22 -0.81 8.45
C SER A 97 -16.28 -1.92 8.45
N SER A 98 -17.04 -2.08 9.56
CA SER A 98 -18.10 -3.10 9.68
C SER A 98 -19.32 -2.86 8.76
N GLN A 99 -19.43 -1.67 8.18
CA GLN A 99 -20.52 -1.26 7.29
C GLN A 99 -20.11 -1.33 5.82
N LEU A 100 -18.86 -1.70 5.55
CA LEU A 100 -18.26 -1.78 4.22
C LEU A 100 -18.09 -3.24 3.80
N SER A 101 -18.32 -3.54 2.53
CA SER A 101 -17.96 -4.82 1.93
C SER A 101 -16.44 -5.05 1.95
N GLY A 102 -15.98 -6.28 1.73
CA GLY A 102 -14.55 -6.59 1.67
C GLY A 102 -13.81 -5.79 0.59
N GLY A 103 -14.40 -5.63 -0.59
CA GLY A 103 -13.84 -4.81 -1.67
C GLY A 103 -13.81 -3.32 -1.33
N GLU A 104 -14.86 -2.78 -0.68
CA GLU A 104 -14.87 -1.39 -0.20
C GLU A 104 -13.80 -1.17 0.87
N GLN A 105 -13.64 -2.09 1.82
CA GLN A 105 -12.58 -2.03 2.83
C GLN A 105 -11.18 -2.02 2.20
N GLN A 106 -10.98 -2.83 1.15
CA GLN A 106 -9.70 -2.86 0.43
C GLN A 106 -9.46 -1.55 -0.32
N ARG A 107 -10.48 -0.95 -0.94
CA ARG A 107 -10.38 0.38 -1.55
C ARG A 107 -10.06 1.48 -0.52
N VAL A 108 -10.61 1.41 0.68
CA VAL A 108 -10.21 2.31 1.79
C VAL A 108 -8.74 2.10 2.16
N ALA A 109 -8.26 0.84 2.22
CA ALA A 109 -6.86 0.56 2.51
C ALA A 109 -5.92 1.10 1.42
N VAL A 110 -6.30 1.04 0.15
CA VAL A 110 -5.57 1.66 -0.98
C VAL A 110 -5.53 3.18 -0.81
N ALA A 111 -6.68 3.83 -0.56
CA ALA A 111 -6.74 5.27 -0.34
C ALA A 111 -5.86 5.70 0.85
N ARG A 112 -5.90 4.94 1.95
CA ARG A 112 -5.06 5.19 3.12
C ARG A 112 -3.57 5.08 2.78
N ALA A 113 -3.17 4.08 1.99
CA ALA A 113 -1.79 3.88 1.59
C ALA A 113 -1.23 5.06 0.79
N LEU A 114 -2.08 5.79 0.06
CA LEU A 114 -1.70 6.91 -0.80
C LEU A 114 -1.85 8.27 -0.11
N SER A 115 -2.42 8.34 1.08
CA SER A 115 -2.79 9.62 1.70
C SER A 115 -1.61 10.52 2.02
N ALA A 116 -0.48 9.94 2.46
CA ALA A 116 0.76 10.68 2.75
C ALA A 116 1.57 11.01 1.47
N GLU A 117 1.08 10.66 0.28
CA GLU A 117 1.74 10.86 -1.02
C GLU A 117 3.10 10.14 -1.13
N PRO A 118 3.15 8.83 -0.79
CA PRO A 118 4.40 8.09 -0.86
C PRO A 118 4.85 7.89 -2.31
N PRO A 119 6.17 7.91 -2.58
CA PRO A 119 6.69 7.59 -3.92
C PRO A 119 6.64 6.08 -4.25
N LEU A 120 6.43 5.22 -3.25
CA LEU A 120 6.43 3.77 -3.38
C LEU A 120 5.17 3.16 -2.75
N LEU A 121 4.48 2.30 -3.50
CA LEU A 121 3.40 1.46 -3.02
C LEU A 121 3.86 0.00 -2.95
N LEU A 122 3.72 -0.61 -1.79
CA LEU A 122 3.97 -2.03 -1.56
C LEU A 122 2.63 -2.76 -1.36
N ALA A 123 2.32 -3.72 -2.21
CA ALA A 123 1.08 -4.48 -2.15
C ALA A 123 1.37 -5.97 -1.96
N ASP A 124 0.87 -6.56 -0.88
CA ASP A 124 1.00 -7.99 -0.55
C ASP A 124 -0.36 -8.69 -0.75
N GLU A 125 -0.50 -9.44 -1.85
CA GLU A 125 -1.72 -10.16 -2.23
C GLU A 125 -2.99 -9.28 -2.08
N PRO A 126 -3.04 -8.09 -2.70
CA PRO A 126 -4.05 -7.07 -2.38
C PRO A 126 -5.49 -7.50 -2.66
N SER A 127 -5.70 -8.54 -3.47
CA SER A 127 -7.01 -9.09 -3.85
C SER A 127 -7.26 -10.51 -3.32
N GLY A 128 -6.36 -11.05 -2.49
CA GLY A 128 -6.39 -12.47 -2.10
C GLY A 128 -7.64 -12.93 -1.34
N ASN A 129 -8.45 -12.02 -0.83
CA ASN A 129 -9.69 -12.31 -0.09
C ASN A 129 -10.96 -11.83 -0.83
N LEU A 130 -10.85 -11.45 -2.11
CA LEU A 130 -11.94 -10.90 -2.91
C LEU A 130 -12.41 -11.91 -3.96
N ASP A 131 -13.65 -11.78 -4.40
CA ASP A 131 -14.14 -12.49 -5.57
C ASP A 131 -13.46 -11.99 -6.85
N THR A 132 -13.60 -12.74 -7.93
CA THR A 132 -12.90 -12.48 -9.20
C THR A 132 -13.21 -11.10 -9.77
N GLN A 133 -14.49 -10.70 -9.80
CA GLN A 133 -14.88 -9.40 -10.37
C GLN A 133 -14.32 -8.24 -9.54
N THR A 134 -14.50 -8.28 -8.23
CA THR A 134 -13.96 -7.26 -7.30
C THR A 134 -12.44 -7.19 -7.35
N SER A 135 -11.77 -8.34 -7.55
CA SER A 135 -10.31 -8.42 -7.73
C SER A 135 -9.85 -7.69 -8.98
N GLU A 136 -10.50 -7.91 -10.12
CA GLU A 136 -10.17 -7.24 -11.38
C GLU A 136 -10.36 -5.73 -11.30
N GLU A 137 -11.47 -5.28 -10.68
CA GLU A 137 -11.72 -3.86 -10.43
C GLU A 137 -10.61 -3.23 -9.57
N LEU A 138 -10.19 -3.92 -8.52
CA LEU A 138 -9.09 -3.48 -7.65
C LEU A 138 -7.75 -3.42 -8.40
N HIS A 139 -7.44 -4.44 -9.22
CA HIS A 139 -6.23 -4.46 -10.03
C HIS A 139 -6.19 -3.26 -11.00
N ASN A 140 -7.29 -3.01 -11.71
CA ASN A 140 -7.40 -1.86 -12.61
C ASN A 140 -7.22 -0.54 -11.87
N LEU A 141 -7.80 -0.41 -10.69
CA LEU A 141 -7.63 0.76 -9.84
C LEU A 141 -6.16 0.96 -9.44
N LEU A 142 -5.46 -0.09 -8.99
CA LEU A 142 -4.05 -0.01 -8.57
C LEU A 142 -3.13 0.46 -9.71
N PHE A 143 -3.28 -0.10 -10.92
CA PHE A 143 -2.48 0.32 -12.07
C PHE A 143 -2.82 1.73 -12.54
N HIS A 144 -4.12 2.09 -12.56
CA HIS A 144 -4.52 3.47 -12.87
C HIS A 144 -3.91 4.48 -11.87
N LEU A 145 -3.91 4.18 -10.58
CA LEU A 145 -3.29 5.02 -9.55
C LEU A 145 -1.77 5.08 -9.71
N GLN A 146 -1.13 3.96 -10.03
CA GLN A 146 0.31 3.89 -10.28
C GLN A 146 0.71 4.81 -11.44
N GLU A 147 0.00 4.77 -12.57
CA GLU A 147 0.27 5.62 -13.72
C GLU A 147 -0.03 7.09 -13.44
N SER A 148 -1.24 7.39 -12.93
CA SER A 148 -1.71 8.77 -12.75
C SER A 148 -0.89 9.54 -11.71
N GLN A 149 -0.41 8.86 -10.66
CA GLN A 149 0.40 9.46 -9.60
C GLN A 149 1.91 9.22 -9.78
N ARG A 150 2.32 8.51 -10.85
CA ARG A 150 3.72 8.17 -11.14
C ARG A 150 4.43 7.48 -9.98
N LEU A 151 3.74 6.52 -9.34
CA LEU A 151 4.29 5.76 -8.21
C LEU A 151 5.20 4.62 -8.68
N GLY A 152 6.24 4.33 -7.92
CA GLY A 152 6.83 2.99 -7.93
C GLY A 152 5.86 2.01 -7.26
N MET A 153 5.63 0.83 -7.85
CA MET A 153 4.80 -0.21 -7.23
C MET A 153 5.54 -1.53 -7.19
N VAL A 154 5.58 -2.15 -6.00
CA VAL A 154 6.03 -3.53 -5.83
C VAL A 154 4.85 -4.36 -5.38
N LEU A 155 4.52 -5.36 -6.19
CA LEU A 155 3.38 -6.22 -5.98
C LEU A 155 3.83 -7.66 -5.72
N VAL A 156 3.38 -8.23 -4.62
CA VAL A 156 3.51 -9.66 -4.33
C VAL A 156 2.18 -10.32 -4.67
N THR A 157 2.21 -11.32 -5.54
CA THR A 157 1.01 -12.04 -5.94
C THR A 157 1.29 -13.48 -6.36
N HIS A 158 0.26 -14.32 -6.28
CA HIS A 158 0.19 -15.64 -6.90
C HIS A 158 -0.64 -15.63 -8.20
N ASN A 159 -1.27 -14.50 -8.54
CA ASN A 159 -2.04 -14.38 -9.78
C ASN A 159 -1.12 -14.05 -10.96
N PRO A 160 -0.98 -14.96 -11.97
CA PRO A 160 -0.09 -14.75 -13.11
C PRO A 160 -0.56 -13.61 -14.03
N GLU A 161 -1.86 -13.37 -14.16
CA GLU A 161 -2.39 -12.28 -14.97
C GLU A 161 -2.02 -10.92 -14.37
N LEU A 162 -2.14 -10.80 -13.04
CA LEU A 162 -1.74 -9.60 -12.33
C LEU A 162 -0.22 -9.39 -12.42
N ALA A 163 0.58 -10.47 -12.30
CA ALA A 163 2.03 -10.39 -12.44
C ALA A 163 2.44 -9.97 -13.86
N GLY A 164 1.72 -10.45 -14.89
CA GLY A 164 1.99 -10.11 -16.30
C GLY A 164 1.74 -8.64 -16.66
N ARG A 165 1.11 -7.85 -15.78
CA ARG A 165 0.93 -6.39 -15.97
C ARG A 165 2.10 -5.56 -15.47
N ALA A 166 3.08 -6.16 -14.79
CA ALA A 166 4.24 -5.44 -14.24
C ALA A 166 5.35 -5.31 -15.29
N ASP A 167 6.13 -4.23 -15.23
CA ASP A 167 7.30 -4.02 -16.09
C ASP A 167 8.40 -5.07 -15.89
N ARG A 168 8.49 -5.65 -14.67
CA ARG A 168 9.47 -6.68 -14.30
C ARG A 168 8.85 -7.71 -13.38
N ILE A 169 9.16 -8.98 -13.66
CA ILE A 169 8.73 -10.10 -12.82
C ILE A 169 9.96 -10.73 -12.15
N LEU A 170 9.92 -10.81 -10.82
CA LEU A 170 10.93 -11.48 -10.02
C LEU A 170 10.32 -12.71 -9.34
N GLU A 171 10.93 -13.85 -9.53
CA GLU A 171 10.54 -15.09 -8.88
C GLU A 171 11.43 -15.39 -7.68
N LEU A 172 10.83 -15.66 -6.53
CA LEU A 172 11.55 -16.06 -5.32
C LEU A 172 11.64 -17.59 -5.27
N LYS A 173 12.83 -18.12 -5.53
CA LYS A 173 13.15 -19.56 -5.43
C LYS A 173 14.32 -19.77 -4.47
N ASP A 174 14.21 -20.70 -3.56
CA ASP A 174 15.25 -21.09 -2.59
C ASP A 174 15.90 -19.90 -1.86
N GLY A 175 15.07 -18.90 -1.50
CA GLY A 175 15.49 -17.69 -0.81
C GLY A 175 16.23 -16.66 -1.69
N ARG A 176 16.26 -16.85 -3.01
CA ARG A 176 16.88 -15.95 -3.98
C ARG A 176 15.87 -15.39 -4.96
N LEU A 177 16.08 -14.15 -5.37
CA LEU A 177 15.30 -13.53 -6.44
C LEU A 177 15.95 -13.82 -7.79
N HIS A 178 15.13 -14.31 -8.73
CA HIS A 178 15.49 -14.56 -10.12
C HIS A 178 14.60 -13.72 -11.02
N GLU A 179 15.19 -13.05 -12.00
CA GLU A 179 14.42 -12.34 -13.02
C GLU A 179 13.81 -13.37 -13.98
N SER A 180 12.49 -13.42 -14.07
CA SER A 180 11.78 -14.42 -14.87
C SER A 180 11.17 -13.88 -16.17
N GLY A 181 11.43 -12.63 -16.50
CA GLY A 181 11.05 -11.99 -17.75
C GLY A 181 10.67 -10.51 -17.62
N ARG A 182 10.58 -9.84 -18.77
CA ARG A 182 9.81 -8.62 -18.96
C ARG A 182 8.44 -9.04 -19.50
N ALA A 183 7.38 -8.46 -18.97
CA ALA A 183 6.04 -8.62 -19.56
C ALA A 183 5.99 -7.95 -20.94
#